data_1042e1accd45b163d10e34cf5069cbc0
#
_entry.id   1042e1accd45b163d10e34cf5069cbc0
#
_cell.length_a   1.000
_cell.length_b   1.000
_cell.length_c   1.000
_cell.angle_alpha   90.00
_cell.angle_beta   90.00
_cell.angle_gamma   90.00
#
_symmetry.space_group_name_H-M   'P 1'
#
loop_
_entity.id
_entity.type
_entity.pdbx_description
1 polymer ?
#
loop_
_entity_poly.entity_id
_entity_poly.type
_entity_poly.pdbx_seq_one_letter_code
_entity_poly.pdbx_strand_id
1 'polypeptide(L)'
;MAKFVISPHFRLHEWVAEEKGYFRDEGLDYEFRDVFKTHATPDRVGAYTSFEKGRETNVSCACHWTVNVAASQGLGKMVADCYSISPGGVFVPPESPIREPKDLKGVPISVGHQSGSHYSTLQALEQYLPREDIKLSFADGILFGRMEKLIDRQVPAAALFSGPYYFAEQLGFRKVIDTTFMMASMLTGDPDPEDVRKYFRALRRAQRDIDLRPELHTRHYAKEFPQRFLGEIDTRRWGPGERIVFEPYTREVFEESFKWIAEREIFEPGTMGAGRFEEACISLAQRSDERTPA
;
A
#
# COMPACT_ATOMS: atom_id res chain seq x y z
N MET A 1 17.41 4.06 -24.82
CA MET A 1 17.31 3.85 -23.36
C MET A 1 16.09 2.98 -23.07
N ALA A 2 16.10 2.20 -22.02
CA ALA A 2 14.88 1.46 -21.62
C ALA A 2 13.82 2.45 -21.15
N LYS A 3 12.56 2.19 -21.45
CA LYS A 3 11.44 3.04 -20.99
C LYS A 3 11.24 2.92 -19.49
N PHE A 4 10.80 3.99 -18.89
CA PHE A 4 10.38 3.99 -17.48
C PHE A 4 9.06 3.22 -17.32
N VAL A 5 9.05 2.13 -16.58
CA VAL A 5 7.89 1.24 -16.46
C VAL A 5 7.03 1.65 -15.28
N ILE A 6 5.79 2.01 -15.56
CA ILE A 6 4.76 2.42 -14.59
C ILE A 6 3.66 1.37 -14.54
N SER A 7 3.27 0.96 -13.32
CA SER A 7 2.09 0.14 -13.10
C SER A 7 1.28 0.72 -11.94
N PRO A 8 -0.04 0.92 -12.08
CA PRO A 8 -0.89 1.38 -11.00
C PRO A 8 -0.86 0.43 -9.81
N HIS A 9 -1.01 0.95 -8.59
CA HIS A 9 -0.93 0.16 -7.38
C HIS A 9 -2.06 0.47 -6.40
N PHE A 10 -3.26 -0.04 -6.65
CA PHE A 10 -4.44 0.09 -5.80
C PHE A 10 -4.73 1.52 -5.34
N ARG A 11 -4.35 2.53 -6.12
CA ARG A 11 -4.55 3.95 -5.86
C ARG A 11 -4.86 4.71 -7.15
N LEU A 12 -5.36 5.93 -7.01
CA LEU A 12 -5.84 6.73 -8.15
C LEU A 12 -4.73 7.43 -8.94
N HIS A 13 -3.57 7.64 -8.32
CA HIS A 13 -2.57 8.61 -8.78
C HIS A 13 -2.02 8.32 -10.16
N GLU A 14 -1.59 7.09 -10.42
CA GLU A 14 -1.04 6.68 -11.72
C GLU A 14 -2.11 6.76 -12.81
N TRP A 15 -3.35 6.37 -12.49
CA TRP A 15 -4.47 6.47 -13.42
C TRP A 15 -4.81 7.91 -13.78
N VAL A 16 -4.81 8.82 -12.81
CA VAL A 16 -5.08 10.25 -13.01
C VAL A 16 -3.94 10.88 -13.79
N ALA A 17 -2.68 10.59 -13.43
CA ALA A 17 -1.53 11.12 -14.13
C ALA A 17 -1.49 10.67 -15.60
N GLU A 18 -1.84 9.41 -15.90
CA GLU A 18 -1.92 8.88 -17.25
C GLU A 18 -3.07 9.53 -18.03
N GLU A 19 -4.27 9.56 -17.46
CA GLU A 19 -5.45 10.18 -18.11
C GLU A 19 -5.23 11.65 -18.45
N LYS A 20 -4.60 12.40 -17.54
CA LYS A 20 -4.31 13.83 -17.70
C LYS A 20 -3.08 14.12 -18.54
N GLY A 21 -2.30 13.11 -18.91
CA GLY A 21 -1.08 13.25 -19.68
C GLY A 21 0.11 13.81 -18.90
N TYR A 22 0.08 13.78 -17.56
CA TYR A 22 1.10 14.41 -16.72
C TYR A 22 2.49 13.78 -16.87
N PHE A 23 2.57 12.47 -17.11
CA PHE A 23 3.85 11.82 -17.41
C PHE A 23 4.48 12.36 -18.71
N ARG A 24 3.66 12.56 -19.76
CA ARG A 24 4.12 13.14 -21.02
C ARG A 24 4.52 14.60 -20.89
N ASP A 25 3.75 15.38 -20.14
CA ASP A 25 4.03 16.80 -19.89
C ASP A 25 5.38 16.99 -19.16
N GLU A 26 5.73 16.05 -18.26
CA GLU A 26 7.02 16.05 -17.58
C GLU A 26 8.17 15.56 -18.47
N GLY A 27 7.89 15.12 -19.69
CA GLY A 27 8.89 14.60 -20.63
C GLY A 27 9.46 13.24 -20.21
N LEU A 28 8.64 12.40 -19.57
CA LEU A 28 9.02 11.03 -19.22
C LEU A 28 8.81 10.12 -20.44
N ASP A 29 9.83 9.36 -20.83
CA ASP A 29 9.68 8.26 -21.79
C ASP A 29 9.33 6.98 -21.04
N TYR A 30 8.05 6.60 -21.08
CA TYR A 30 7.52 5.55 -20.23
C TYR A 30 6.67 4.51 -20.98
N GLU A 31 6.52 3.37 -20.33
CA GLU A 31 5.54 2.34 -20.65
C GLU A 31 4.55 2.24 -19.50
N PHE A 32 3.25 2.46 -19.78
CA PHE A 32 2.20 2.27 -18.80
C PHE A 32 1.64 0.86 -18.94
N ARG A 33 1.82 0.04 -17.90
CA ARG A 33 1.32 -1.34 -17.87
C ARG A 33 -0.01 -1.39 -17.12
N ASP A 34 -0.83 -2.35 -17.50
CA ASP A 34 -2.06 -2.63 -16.78
C ASP A 34 -1.80 -2.97 -15.32
N VAL A 35 -2.90 -2.90 -14.54
CA VAL A 35 -2.92 -3.12 -13.10
C VAL A 35 -1.95 -4.21 -12.70
N PHE A 36 -1.16 -3.85 -11.69
CA PHE A 36 -0.32 -4.81 -11.00
C PHE A 36 -1.17 -6.01 -10.56
N LYS A 37 -1.20 -7.02 -11.36
CA LYS A 37 -1.79 -8.32 -11.06
C LYS A 37 -0.94 -9.01 -10.00
N THR A 38 -0.90 -8.50 -8.78
CA THR A 38 -0.44 -9.23 -7.60
C THR A 38 -1.50 -10.28 -7.32
N HIS A 39 -1.28 -11.32 -7.96
CA HIS A 39 -2.24 -12.26 -8.34
C HIS A 39 -2.48 -13.24 -7.25
N ALA A 40 -3.58 -13.58 -7.21
CA ALA A 40 -4.13 -14.90 -6.99
C ALA A 40 -3.20 -16.03 -7.51
N THR A 41 -2.00 -16.16 -6.92
CA THR A 41 -1.37 -17.46 -6.89
C THR A 41 -1.85 -18.13 -5.62
N PRO A 42 -2.24 -19.42 -5.70
CA PRO A 42 -2.64 -20.21 -4.52
C PRO A 42 -1.55 -20.27 -3.45
N ASP A 43 -0.32 -19.93 -3.82
CA ASP A 43 0.86 -20.00 -2.98
C ASP A 43 1.13 -18.67 -2.33
N ARG A 44 0.44 -18.37 -1.22
CA ARG A 44 0.78 -17.40 -0.13
C ARG A 44 1.85 -16.36 -0.46
N VAL A 45 1.77 -15.69 -1.62
CA VAL A 45 2.74 -14.67 -1.99
C VAL A 45 2.40 -13.40 -1.23
N GLY A 46 3.11 -13.15 -0.13
CA GLY A 46 3.05 -11.90 0.62
C GLY A 46 3.59 -10.73 -0.20
N ALA A 47 3.29 -9.52 0.22
CA ALA A 47 3.83 -8.32 -0.44
C ALA A 47 5.37 -8.33 -0.48
N TYR A 48 6.02 -8.80 0.58
CA TYR A 48 7.47 -8.95 0.65
C TYR A 48 8.02 -9.92 -0.40
N THR A 49 7.42 -11.11 -0.55
CA THR A 49 7.85 -12.11 -1.54
C THR A 49 7.81 -11.57 -2.97
N SER A 50 6.90 -10.63 -3.27
CA SER A 50 6.87 -10.01 -4.59
C SER A 50 8.10 -9.12 -4.86
N PHE A 51 8.70 -8.54 -3.82
CA PHE A 51 9.99 -7.83 -3.96
C PHE A 51 11.15 -8.79 -4.14
N GLU A 52 11.19 -9.91 -3.42
CA GLU A 52 12.22 -10.94 -3.59
C GLU A 52 12.23 -11.54 -5.00
N LYS A 53 11.07 -11.73 -5.60
CA LYS A 53 10.92 -12.23 -6.98
C LYS A 53 11.26 -11.20 -8.06
N GLY A 54 11.50 -9.95 -7.65
CA GLY A 54 11.69 -8.81 -8.53
C GLY A 54 10.38 -8.27 -9.09
N ARG A 55 10.24 -6.95 -9.06
CA ARG A 55 9.12 -6.24 -9.70
C ARG A 55 9.58 -5.62 -10.99
N GLU A 56 8.75 -5.69 -12.01
CA GLU A 56 9.09 -5.19 -13.35
C GLU A 56 8.92 -3.67 -13.50
N THR A 57 8.49 -2.97 -12.44
CA THR A 57 8.27 -1.52 -12.45
C THR A 57 9.48 -0.78 -11.85
N ASN A 58 9.76 0.44 -12.32
CA ASN A 58 10.86 1.24 -11.79
C ASN A 58 10.56 1.85 -10.42
N VAL A 59 9.28 2.12 -10.14
CA VAL A 59 8.81 2.50 -8.81
C VAL A 59 7.71 1.54 -8.39
N SER A 60 7.90 0.91 -7.25
CA SER A 60 6.93 0.01 -6.64
C SER A 60 6.46 0.58 -5.31
N CYS A 61 5.19 0.35 -4.96
CA CYS A 61 4.64 0.76 -3.67
C CYS A 61 4.20 -0.45 -2.86
N ALA A 62 4.40 -0.37 -1.55
CA ALA A 62 3.82 -1.27 -0.57
C ALA A 62 3.71 -0.55 0.78
N CYS A 63 3.17 -1.20 1.81
CA CYS A 63 3.22 -0.65 3.15
C CYS A 63 4.67 -0.37 3.57
N HIS A 64 4.86 0.66 4.35
CA HIS A 64 6.21 1.11 4.74
C HIS A 64 7.01 0.03 5.48
N TRP A 65 6.37 -0.84 6.24
CA TRP A 65 7.03 -1.98 6.91
C TRP A 65 7.65 -2.96 5.89
N THR A 66 6.88 -3.36 4.88
CA THR A 66 7.39 -4.26 3.83
C THR A 66 8.54 -3.61 3.04
N VAL A 67 8.38 -2.33 2.66
CA VAL A 67 9.41 -1.59 1.93
C VAL A 67 10.66 -1.41 2.78
N ASN A 68 10.50 -1.14 4.09
CA ASN A 68 11.59 -1.03 5.04
C ASN A 68 12.47 -2.29 5.04
N VAL A 69 11.86 -3.46 5.23
CA VAL A 69 12.60 -4.74 5.23
C VAL A 69 13.20 -5.02 3.85
N ALA A 70 12.45 -4.85 2.76
CA ALA A 70 12.94 -5.10 1.41
C ALA A 70 14.14 -4.20 1.06
N ALA A 71 14.09 -2.92 1.41
CA ALA A 71 15.19 -1.99 1.21
C ALA A 71 16.41 -2.31 2.10
N SER A 72 16.17 -2.73 3.35
CA SER A 72 17.22 -3.18 4.27
C SER A 72 17.93 -4.44 3.80
N GLN A 73 17.25 -5.26 3.00
CA GLN A 73 17.81 -6.45 2.33
C GLN A 73 18.53 -6.12 1.01
N GLY A 74 18.49 -4.86 0.56
CA GLY A 74 19.09 -4.46 -0.71
C GLY A 74 18.27 -4.83 -1.95
N LEU A 75 16.98 -5.14 -1.81
CA LEU A 75 16.10 -5.46 -2.94
C LEU A 75 15.69 -4.22 -3.76
N GLY A 76 16.07 -3.04 -3.30
CA GLY A 76 15.85 -1.74 -3.91
C GLY A 76 16.19 -0.62 -2.95
N LYS A 77 15.79 0.62 -3.27
CA LYS A 77 15.96 1.79 -2.41
C LYS A 77 14.60 2.40 -2.08
N MET A 78 14.31 2.58 -0.80
CA MET A 78 13.13 3.30 -0.35
C MET A 78 13.28 4.79 -0.66
N VAL A 79 12.28 5.40 -1.27
CA VAL A 79 12.27 6.85 -1.53
C VAL A 79 11.90 7.58 -0.23
N ALA A 80 12.82 8.39 0.28
CA ALA A 80 12.65 9.09 1.55
C ALA A 80 11.98 10.48 1.42
N ASP A 81 11.69 10.96 0.20
CA ASP A 81 11.13 12.29 -0.03
C ASP A 81 9.59 12.34 0.04
N CYS A 82 8.98 11.19 0.19
CA CYS A 82 7.52 11.08 0.30
C CYS A 82 7.10 9.76 0.93
N TYR A 83 5.90 9.73 1.44
CA TYR A 83 5.18 8.55 1.86
C TYR A 83 3.69 8.71 1.50
N SER A 84 2.87 7.71 1.72
CA SER A 84 1.43 7.87 1.55
C SER A 84 0.70 7.34 2.77
N ILE A 85 -0.54 7.80 2.95
CA ILE A 85 -1.47 7.32 3.97
C ILE A 85 -2.61 6.60 3.26
N SER A 86 -2.79 5.33 3.56
CA SER A 86 -3.85 4.50 3.01
C SER A 86 -4.90 4.20 4.08
N PRO A 87 -6.16 4.62 3.88
CA PRO A 87 -7.25 4.21 4.75
C PRO A 87 -7.38 2.68 4.75
N GLY A 88 -7.56 2.11 5.93
CA GLY A 88 -7.76 0.68 6.10
C GLY A 88 -8.68 0.38 7.30
N GLY A 89 -9.22 -0.82 7.33
CA GLY A 89 -10.07 -1.25 8.44
C GLY A 89 -10.29 -2.75 8.44
N VAL A 90 -10.58 -3.30 9.63
CA VAL A 90 -11.11 -4.66 9.76
C VAL A 90 -12.62 -4.59 9.66
N PHE A 91 -13.16 -5.30 8.69
CA PHE A 91 -14.59 -5.37 8.39
C PHE A 91 -15.18 -6.73 8.77
N VAL A 92 -16.43 -6.66 9.20
CA VAL A 92 -17.27 -7.83 9.49
C VAL A 92 -18.61 -7.72 8.77
N PRO A 93 -19.32 -8.84 8.51
CA PRO A 93 -20.66 -8.81 7.94
C PRO A 93 -21.64 -7.94 8.76
N PRO A 94 -22.68 -7.35 8.12
CA PRO A 94 -23.67 -6.52 8.83
C PRO A 94 -24.35 -7.25 9.99
N GLU A 95 -24.63 -8.53 9.83
CA GLU A 95 -25.27 -9.41 10.80
C GLU A 95 -24.33 -9.93 11.90
N SER A 96 -23.02 -9.72 11.78
CA SER A 96 -22.02 -10.19 12.76
C SER A 96 -22.34 -9.64 14.18
N PRO A 97 -22.15 -10.44 15.25
CA PRO A 97 -22.27 -9.98 16.62
C PRO A 97 -21.10 -9.08 17.05
N ILE A 98 -19.99 -9.07 16.29
CA ILE A 98 -18.78 -8.29 16.58
C ILE A 98 -19.08 -6.79 16.40
N ARG A 99 -18.92 -5.98 17.46
CA ARG A 99 -19.24 -4.56 17.48
C ARG A 99 -18.04 -3.66 17.75
N GLU A 100 -17.10 -4.12 18.55
CA GLU A 100 -15.92 -3.38 18.99
C GLU A 100 -14.65 -4.22 18.85
N PRO A 101 -13.44 -3.59 18.93
CA PRO A 101 -12.17 -4.32 18.73
C PRO A 101 -11.97 -5.51 19.67
N LYS A 102 -12.47 -5.44 20.90
CA LYS A 102 -12.34 -6.55 21.89
C LYS A 102 -13.12 -7.78 21.49
N ASP A 103 -14.18 -7.64 20.71
CA ASP A 103 -14.98 -8.77 20.21
C ASP A 103 -14.20 -9.60 19.17
N LEU A 104 -13.09 -9.09 18.66
CA LEU A 104 -12.19 -9.79 17.74
C LEU A 104 -11.28 -10.80 18.46
N LYS A 105 -11.34 -10.93 19.77
CA LYS A 105 -10.59 -11.93 20.53
C LYS A 105 -10.83 -13.34 19.98
N GLY A 106 -9.75 -13.96 19.50
CA GLY A 106 -9.78 -15.32 18.95
C GLY A 106 -10.50 -15.48 17.61
N VAL A 107 -11.06 -14.39 17.04
CA VAL A 107 -11.71 -14.43 15.72
C VAL A 107 -10.64 -14.43 14.61
N PRO A 108 -10.68 -15.37 13.65
CA PRO A 108 -9.77 -15.34 12.52
C PRO A 108 -10.00 -14.11 11.64
N ILE A 109 -8.99 -13.28 11.49
CA ILE A 109 -9.04 -12.08 10.64
C ILE A 109 -8.21 -12.35 9.38
N SER A 110 -8.86 -12.29 8.22
CA SER A 110 -8.18 -12.48 6.94
C SER A 110 -7.30 -11.27 6.60
N VAL A 111 -5.99 -11.51 6.47
CA VAL A 111 -4.96 -10.51 6.13
C VAL A 111 -4.01 -11.07 5.08
N GLY A 112 -3.28 -10.20 4.37
CA GLY A 112 -2.20 -10.64 3.48
C GLY A 112 -0.91 -10.86 4.29
N HIS A 113 -0.21 -11.97 4.05
CA HIS A 113 1.05 -12.27 4.73
C HIS A 113 2.12 -11.20 4.40
N GLN A 114 2.83 -10.71 5.42
CA GLN A 114 3.89 -9.69 5.28
C GLN A 114 3.47 -8.50 4.40
N SER A 115 2.25 -8.02 4.61
CA SER A 115 1.63 -6.91 3.88
C SER A 115 1.04 -5.87 4.84
N GLY A 116 0.61 -4.71 4.31
CA GLY A 116 0.02 -3.64 5.11
C GLY A 116 -1.08 -4.11 6.05
N SER A 117 -1.97 -4.98 5.57
CA SER A 117 -3.06 -5.54 6.39
C SER A 117 -2.58 -6.44 7.53
N HIS A 118 -1.44 -7.13 7.39
CA HIS A 118 -0.84 -7.90 8.48
C HIS A 118 -0.40 -6.97 9.61
N TYR A 119 0.48 -6.03 9.27
CA TYR A 119 1.11 -5.16 10.25
C TYR A 119 0.12 -4.19 10.89
N SER A 120 -0.70 -3.52 10.09
CA SER A 120 -1.65 -2.53 10.60
C SER A 120 -2.74 -3.15 11.46
N THR A 121 -3.18 -4.39 11.15
CA THR A 121 -4.14 -5.10 12.01
C THR A 121 -3.53 -5.48 13.34
N LEU A 122 -2.28 -5.98 13.37
CA LEU A 122 -1.57 -6.26 14.62
C LEU A 122 -1.41 -4.99 15.43
N GLN A 123 -0.85 -3.94 14.87
CA GLN A 123 -0.59 -2.68 15.55
C GLN A 123 -1.85 -2.06 16.14
N ALA A 124 -2.96 -2.09 15.40
CA ALA A 124 -4.23 -1.55 15.87
C ALA A 124 -4.86 -2.40 17.00
N LEU A 125 -4.83 -3.74 16.87
CA LEU A 125 -5.46 -4.62 17.85
C LEU A 125 -4.66 -4.81 19.13
N GLU A 126 -3.34 -4.69 19.10
CA GLU A 126 -2.47 -4.75 20.29
C GLU A 126 -2.81 -3.67 21.33
N GLN A 127 -3.54 -2.61 20.93
CA GLN A 127 -4.06 -1.60 21.86
C GLN A 127 -5.27 -2.09 22.67
N TYR A 128 -5.94 -3.16 22.26
CA TYR A 128 -7.18 -3.66 22.83
C TYR A 128 -7.09 -5.10 23.33
N LEU A 129 -6.19 -5.91 22.76
CA LEU A 129 -6.06 -7.34 23.00
C LEU A 129 -4.60 -7.73 23.21
N PRO A 130 -4.34 -8.69 24.12
CA PRO A 130 -3.05 -9.38 24.16
C PRO A 130 -2.75 -10.06 22.82
N ARG A 131 -1.49 -10.13 22.45
CA ARG A 131 -1.06 -10.67 21.14
C ARG A 131 -1.52 -12.11 20.89
N GLU A 132 -1.50 -12.94 21.92
CA GLU A 132 -1.95 -14.34 21.88
C GLU A 132 -3.44 -14.50 21.54
N ASP A 133 -4.24 -13.47 21.78
CA ASP A 133 -5.66 -13.42 21.50
C ASP A 133 -5.96 -12.92 20.06
N ILE A 134 -4.98 -12.35 19.36
CA ILE A 134 -5.11 -11.88 17.98
C ILE A 134 -4.86 -13.05 17.04
N LYS A 135 -5.88 -13.45 16.27
CA LYS A 135 -5.79 -14.55 15.31
C LYS A 135 -5.82 -14.01 13.88
N LEU A 136 -4.70 -14.14 13.19
CA LEU A 136 -4.59 -13.74 11.79
C LEU A 136 -4.64 -14.96 10.88
N SER A 137 -5.38 -14.86 9.77
CA SER A 137 -5.47 -15.87 8.71
C SER A 137 -4.82 -15.33 7.44
N PHE A 138 -3.91 -16.10 6.88
CA PHE A 138 -3.17 -15.75 5.65
C PHE A 138 -3.62 -16.59 4.44
N ALA A 139 -4.68 -17.40 4.59
CA ALA A 139 -5.09 -18.39 3.60
C ALA A 139 -5.88 -17.82 2.42
N ASP A 140 -6.28 -16.55 2.49
CA ASP A 140 -7.33 -16.00 1.63
C ASP A 140 -6.80 -15.12 0.48
N GLY A 141 -5.52 -15.22 0.22
CA GLY A 141 -4.89 -14.51 -0.90
C GLY A 141 -4.75 -13.00 -0.70
N ILE A 142 -4.72 -12.29 -1.80
CA ILE A 142 -4.56 -10.85 -1.84
C ILE A 142 -5.87 -10.11 -1.51
N LEU A 143 -5.80 -8.77 -1.56
CA LEU A 143 -6.86 -7.84 -1.18
C LEU A 143 -8.26 -8.19 -1.71
N PHE A 144 -8.40 -8.45 -3.02
CA PHE A 144 -9.70 -8.77 -3.61
C PHE A 144 -10.21 -10.16 -3.21
N GLY A 145 -9.33 -11.15 -3.10
CA GLY A 145 -9.72 -12.48 -2.63
C GLY A 145 -10.27 -12.45 -1.21
N ARG A 146 -9.67 -11.65 -0.31
CA ARG A 146 -10.22 -11.48 1.06
C ARG A 146 -11.57 -10.77 1.06
N MET A 147 -11.72 -9.75 0.21
CA MET A 147 -13.01 -9.07 0.04
C MET A 147 -14.10 -10.05 -0.44
N GLU A 148 -13.78 -10.85 -1.46
CA GLU A 148 -14.72 -11.85 -1.99
C GLU A 148 -15.16 -12.83 -0.91
N LYS A 149 -14.21 -13.39 -0.16
CA LYS A 149 -14.50 -14.33 0.93
C LYS A 149 -15.32 -13.70 2.06
N LEU A 150 -15.08 -12.44 2.37
CA LEU A 150 -15.88 -11.71 3.36
C LEU A 150 -17.31 -11.50 2.86
N ILE A 151 -17.48 -11.08 1.60
CA ILE A 151 -18.80 -10.89 0.98
C ILE A 151 -19.57 -12.21 0.93
N ASP A 152 -18.89 -13.29 0.56
CA ASP A 152 -19.45 -14.64 0.47
C ASP A 152 -19.61 -15.35 1.85
N ARG A 153 -19.35 -14.65 2.97
CA ARG A 153 -19.44 -15.19 4.36
C ARG A 153 -18.51 -16.39 4.64
N GLN A 154 -17.44 -16.52 3.87
CA GLN A 154 -16.44 -17.58 4.06
C GLN A 154 -15.42 -17.26 5.16
N VAL A 155 -15.30 -15.99 5.53
CA VAL A 155 -14.48 -15.52 6.65
C VAL A 155 -15.28 -14.59 7.54
N PRO A 156 -15.09 -14.62 8.88
CA PRO A 156 -15.84 -13.79 9.82
C PRO A 156 -15.40 -12.33 9.82
N ALA A 157 -14.13 -12.07 9.47
CA ALA A 157 -13.54 -10.73 9.42
C ALA A 157 -12.42 -10.65 8.38
N ALA A 158 -12.25 -9.49 7.76
CA ALA A 158 -11.16 -9.25 6.82
C ALA A 158 -10.63 -7.81 6.93
N ALA A 159 -9.31 -7.65 6.81
CA ALA A 159 -8.68 -6.34 6.71
C ALA A 159 -8.67 -5.89 5.25
N LEU A 160 -9.31 -4.74 4.99
CA LEU A 160 -9.50 -4.18 3.66
C LEU A 160 -8.97 -2.74 3.60
N PHE A 161 -8.53 -2.33 2.41
CA PHE A 161 -8.09 -0.96 2.09
C PHE A 161 -8.40 -0.66 0.62
N SER A 162 -8.14 0.56 0.14
CA SER A 162 -8.40 0.95 -1.25
C SER A 162 -9.87 0.75 -1.68
N GLY A 163 -10.13 0.38 -2.93
CA GLY A 163 -11.47 0.09 -3.47
C GLY A 163 -12.29 -0.90 -2.63
N PRO A 164 -11.75 -2.07 -2.24
CA PRO A 164 -12.41 -3.02 -1.36
C PRO A 164 -12.91 -2.47 -0.02
N TYR A 165 -12.20 -1.51 0.58
CA TYR A 165 -12.64 -0.80 1.78
C TYR A 165 -13.96 -0.08 1.52
N TYR A 166 -14.03 0.75 0.48
CA TYR A 166 -15.23 1.51 0.15
C TYR A 166 -16.38 0.63 -0.33
N PHE A 167 -16.07 -0.45 -1.04
CA PHE A 167 -17.09 -1.39 -1.47
C PHE A 167 -17.73 -2.12 -0.29
N ALA A 168 -16.94 -2.54 0.68
CA ALA A 168 -17.47 -3.12 1.92
C ALA A 168 -18.40 -2.12 2.67
N GLU A 169 -18.00 -0.84 2.78
CA GLU A 169 -18.87 0.20 3.34
C GLU A 169 -20.16 0.39 2.53
N GLN A 170 -20.06 0.41 1.19
CA GLN A 170 -21.23 0.51 0.30
C GLN A 170 -22.22 -0.64 0.50
N LEU A 171 -21.74 -1.86 0.73
CA LEU A 171 -22.55 -3.04 0.98
C LEU A 171 -23.06 -3.15 2.44
N GLY A 172 -22.74 -2.16 3.29
CA GLY A 172 -23.19 -2.11 4.69
C GLY A 172 -22.39 -3.02 5.63
N PHE A 173 -21.20 -3.50 5.23
CA PHE A 173 -20.28 -4.16 6.15
C PHE A 173 -19.80 -3.17 7.21
N ARG A 174 -19.59 -3.65 8.43
CA ARG A 174 -19.20 -2.80 9.53
C ARG A 174 -17.69 -2.80 9.73
N LYS A 175 -17.09 -1.62 9.69
CA LYS A 175 -15.71 -1.41 10.15
C LYS A 175 -15.65 -1.45 11.67
N VAL A 176 -14.95 -2.44 12.22
CA VAL A 176 -14.84 -2.66 13.68
C VAL A 176 -13.67 -1.86 14.25
N ILE A 177 -12.58 -1.77 13.51
CA ILE A 177 -11.39 -0.99 13.90
C ILE A 177 -10.77 -0.35 12.68
N ASP A 178 -10.27 0.87 12.84
CA ASP A 178 -9.47 1.55 11.84
C ASP A 178 -8.04 0.99 11.84
N THR A 179 -7.56 0.67 10.66
CA THR A 179 -6.19 0.17 10.44
C THR A 179 -5.49 0.98 9.36
N THR A 180 -5.74 2.29 9.31
CA THR A 180 -5.05 3.24 8.43
C THR A 180 -3.54 3.10 8.63
N PHE A 181 -2.78 3.08 7.53
CA PHE A 181 -1.35 2.81 7.58
C PHE A 181 -0.56 3.60 6.54
N MET A 182 0.74 3.68 6.77
CA MET A 182 1.67 4.32 5.84
C MET A 182 2.07 3.37 4.72
N MET A 183 2.17 3.94 3.52
CA MET A 183 2.75 3.30 2.34
C MET A 183 4.07 4.00 2.01
N ALA A 184 4.96 3.28 1.35
CA ALA A 184 6.22 3.82 0.87
C ALA A 184 6.49 3.39 -0.57
N SER A 185 7.26 4.19 -1.28
CA SER A 185 7.74 3.88 -2.62
C SER A 185 9.15 3.31 -2.56
N MET A 186 9.43 2.31 -3.37
CA MET A 186 10.75 1.70 -3.53
C MET A 186 11.16 1.75 -4.99
N LEU A 187 12.37 2.21 -5.25
CA LEU A 187 13.02 2.07 -6.56
C LEU A 187 13.47 0.64 -6.75
N THR A 188 13.11 0.04 -7.87
CA THR A 188 13.53 -1.30 -8.28
C THR A 188 14.38 -1.20 -9.54
N GLY A 189 15.47 -1.94 -9.58
CA GLY A 189 16.51 -1.72 -10.58
C GLY A 189 17.31 -0.44 -10.28
N ASP A 190 17.83 0.17 -11.34
CA ASP A 190 18.63 1.41 -11.28
C ASP A 190 18.06 2.44 -12.29
N PRO A 191 16.84 2.97 -12.05
CA PRO A 191 16.24 3.97 -12.94
C PRO A 191 17.01 5.29 -12.88
N ASP A 192 17.01 6.02 -14.01
CA ASP A 192 17.57 7.36 -14.05
C ASP A 192 16.91 8.25 -12.97
N PRO A 193 17.67 8.88 -12.09
CA PRO A 193 17.12 9.72 -11.02
C PRO A 193 16.24 10.87 -11.53
N GLU A 194 16.51 11.42 -12.72
CA GLU A 194 15.67 12.47 -13.28
C GLU A 194 14.32 11.92 -13.77
N ASP A 195 14.29 10.74 -14.33
CA ASP A 195 13.02 10.10 -14.69
C ASP A 195 12.18 9.76 -13.45
N VAL A 196 12.81 9.38 -12.35
CA VAL A 196 12.11 9.21 -11.06
C VAL A 196 11.54 10.54 -10.56
N ARG A 197 12.30 11.64 -10.67
CA ARG A 197 11.79 13.00 -10.32
C ARG A 197 10.61 13.40 -11.19
N LYS A 198 10.67 13.17 -12.52
CA LYS A 198 9.55 13.42 -13.44
C LYS A 198 8.30 12.63 -13.04
N TYR A 199 8.46 11.34 -12.70
CA TYR A 199 7.38 10.50 -12.21
C TYR A 199 6.72 11.12 -10.96
N PHE A 200 7.49 11.48 -9.94
CA PHE A 200 6.92 12.07 -8.73
C PHE A 200 6.34 13.47 -8.94
N ARG A 201 6.88 14.29 -9.87
CA ARG A 201 6.23 15.56 -10.25
C ARG A 201 4.85 15.33 -10.88
N ALA A 202 4.72 14.34 -11.75
CA ALA A 202 3.43 13.95 -12.34
C ALA A 202 2.45 13.46 -11.26
N LEU A 203 2.90 12.64 -10.30
CA LEU A 203 2.05 12.19 -9.19
C LEU A 203 1.65 13.33 -8.25
N ARG A 204 2.51 14.33 -8.03
CA ARG A 204 2.16 15.53 -7.25
C ARG A 204 1.02 16.32 -7.91
N ARG A 205 1.02 16.43 -9.24
CA ARG A 205 -0.08 17.03 -10.00
C ARG A 205 -1.37 16.22 -9.86
N ALA A 206 -1.27 14.91 -10.01
CA ALA A 206 -2.41 14.00 -9.84
C ALA A 206 -2.98 14.06 -8.42
N GLN A 207 -2.13 14.10 -7.39
CA GLN A 207 -2.58 14.27 -6.00
C GLN A 207 -3.37 15.57 -5.81
N ARG A 208 -2.90 16.67 -6.40
CA ARG A 208 -3.62 17.95 -6.34
C ARG A 208 -5.02 17.86 -6.97
N ASP A 209 -5.15 17.20 -8.12
CA ASP A 209 -6.45 17.02 -8.76
C ASP A 209 -7.39 16.14 -7.92
N ILE A 210 -6.85 15.08 -7.34
CA ILE A 210 -7.58 14.18 -6.44
C ILE A 210 -8.03 14.94 -5.17
N ASP A 211 -7.18 15.74 -4.56
CA ASP A 211 -7.51 16.54 -3.38
C ASP A 211 -8.64 17.56 -3.67
N LEU A 212 -8.62 18.16 -4.88
CA LEU A 212 -9.60 19.18 -5.26
C LEU A 212 -10.97 18.60 -5.67
N ARG A 213 -10.97 17.49 -6.39
CA ARG A 213 -12.18 16.93 -7.00
C ARG A 213 -12.15 15.39 -7.02
N PRO A 214 -12.11 14.71 -5.87
CA PRO A 214 -11.95 13.25 -5.81
C PRO A 214 -13.06 12.52 -6.56
N GLU A 215 -14.28 13.05 -6.56
CA GLU A 215 -15.45 12.46 -7.21
C GLU A 215 -15.29 12.30 -8.73
N LEU A 216 -14.39 13.04 -9.36
CA LEU A 216 -14.08 12.91 -10.79
C LEU A 216 -13.17 11.72 -11.08
N HIS A 217 -12.48 11.21 -10.09
CA HIS A 217 -11.38 10.24 -10.26
C HIS A 217 -11.68 8.86 -9.69
N THR A 218 -12.60 8.73 -8.74
CA THR A 218 -12.94 7.44 -8.07
C THR A 218 -13.41 6.36 -9.06
N ARG A 219 -13.88 6.72 -10.27
CA ARG A 219 -14.22 5.76 -11.33
C ARG A 219 -13.07 4.82 -11.71
N HIS A 220 -11.82 5.24 -11.48
CA HIS A 220 -10.65 4.42 -11.79
C HIS A 220 -10.56 3.16 -10.94
N TYR A 221 -11.16 3.14 -9.75
CA TYR A 221 -11.24 1.92 -8.95
C TYR A 221 -11.89 0.76 -9.68
N ALA A 222 -12.86 1.03 -10.55
CA ALA A 222 -13.54 0.00 -11.33
C ALA A 222 -12.59 -0.82 -12.22
N LYS A 223 -11.46 -0.24 -12.64
CA LYS A 223 -10.45 -0.90 -13.48
C LYS A 223 -9.75 -2.07 -12.77
N GLU A 224 -9.77 -2.07 -11.45
CA GLU A 224 -9.08 -3.06 -10.61
C GLU A 224 -10.03 -4.12 -10.06
N PHE A 225 -11.34 -3.89 -10.16
CA PHE A 225 -12.33 -4.77 -9.55
C PHE A 225 -12.56 -6.06 -10.34
N PRO A 226 -12.82 -7.18 -9.63
CA PRO A 226 -13.27 -8.41 -10.27
C PRO A 226 -14.56 -8.20 -11.05
N GLN A 227 -14.64 -8.84 -12.22
CA GLN A 227 -15.75 -8.69 -13.17
C GLN A 227 -17.12 -8.91 -12.53
N ARG A 228 -17.23 -9.84 -11.56
CA ARG A 228 -18.50 -10.18 -10.90
C ARG A 228 -19.14 -9.02 -10.16
N PHE A 229 -18.36 -8.00 -9.75
CA PHE A 229 -18.87 -6.87 -8.98
C PHE A 229 -19.07 -5.58 -9.81
N LEU A 230 -18.65 -5.55 -11.08
CA LEU A 230 -18.68 -4.32 -11.86
C LEU A 230 -20.10 -3.73 -12.04
N GLY A 231 -21.15 -4.57 -11.97
CA GLY A 231 -22.52 -4.11 -12.00
C GLY A 231 -23.07 -3.56 -10.67
N GLU A 232 -22.35 -3.77 -9.57
CA GLU A 232 -22.80 -3.43 -8.22
C GLU A 232 -22.06 -2.20 -7.65
N ILE A 233 -20.83 -1.92 -8.12
CA ILE A 233 -20.01 -0.82 -7.61
C ILE A 233 -20.56 0.55 -8.01
N ASP A 234 -20.66 1.46 -7.05
CA ASP A 234 -20.96 2.87 -7.28
C ASP A 234 -19.81 3.75 -6.75
N THR A 235 -18.79 3.91 -7.58
CA THR A 235 -17.57 4.63 -7.21
C THR A 235 -17.79 6.11 -6.88
N ARG A 236 -18.95 6.70 -7.27
CA ARG A 236 -19.29 8.08 -6.90
C ARG A 236 -19.50 8.28 -5.40
N ARG A 237 -19.72 7.19 -4.66
CA ARG A 237 -19.90 7.18 -3.20
C ARG A 237 -18.60 6.93 -2.44
N TRP A 238 -17.50 6.70 -3.17
CA TRP A 238 -16.22 6.29 -2.59
C TRP A 238 -15.32 7.49 -2.36
N GLY A 239 -14.45 7.40 -1.35
CA GLY A 239 -13.45 8.39 -1.08
C GLY A 239 -12.21 8.27 -1.97
N PRO A 240 -11.27 9.22 -1.84
CA PRO A 240 -10.06 9.28 -2.66
C PRO A 240 -9.05 8.16 -2.38
N GLY A 241 -9.19 7.44 -1.27
CA GLY A 241 -8.27 6.38 -0.88
C GLY A 241 -6.92 6.89 -0.39
N GLU A 242 -5.87 6.27 -0.89
CA GLU A 242 -4.49 6.63 -0.54
C GLU A 242 -4.17 8.07 -0.92
N ARG A 243 -3.49 8.79 -0.02
CA ARG A 243 -3.01 10.15 -0.23
C ARG A 243 -1.49 10.20 -0.12
N ILE A 244 -0.81 10.66 -1.15
CA ILE A 244 0.65 10.88 -1.11
C ILE A 244 0.94 12.16 -0.35
N VAL A 245 1.84 12.06 0.62
CA VAL A 245 2.39 13.16 1.41
C VAL A 245 3.84 13.39 0.94
N PHE A 246 4.07 14.54 0.33
CA PHE A 246 5.39 14.92 -0.21
C PHE A 246 6.24 15.60 0.85
N GLU A 247 6.41 14.89 1.98
CA GLU A 247 7.23 15.25 3.12
C GLU A 247 8.19 14.11 3.42
N PRO A 248 9.34 14.38 4.06
CA PRO A 248 10.32 13.33 4.32
C PRO A 248 9.77 12.19 5.17
N TYR A 249 10.04 10.96 4.74
CA TYR A 249 9.99 9.78 5.58
C TYR A 249 11.30 9.74 6.38
N THR A 250 11.21 10.04 7.67
CA THR A 250 12.41 10.31 8.49
C THR A 250 13.14 9.04 8.91
N ARG A 251 14.39 9.21 9.32
CA ARG A 251 15.19 8.14 9.92
C ARG A 251 14.49 7.52 11.13
N GLU A 252 13.96 8.35 12.01
CA GLU A 252 13.30 7.91 13.24
C GLU A 252 12.14 6.97 12.91
N VAL A 253 11.27 7.34 11.97
CA VAL A 253 10.15 6.50 11.53
C VAL A 253 10.65 5.19 10.92
N PHE A 254 11.75 5.23 10.15
CA PHE A 254 12.35 4.04 9.57
C PHE A 254 12.86 3.08 10.64
N GLU A 255 13.66 3.58 11.59
CA GLU A 255 14.28 2.79 12.65
C GLU A 255 13.24 2.23 13.63
N GLU A 256 12.25 3.03 14.02
CA GLU A 256 11.12 2.59 14.86
C GLU A 256 10.31 1.49 14.17
N SER A 257 10.03 1.65 12.88
CA SER A 257 9.32 0.63 12.10
C SER A 257 10.10 -0.67 11.99
N PHE A 258 11.41 -0.59 11.73
CA PHE A 258 12.28 -1.77 11.66
C PHE A 258 12.33 -2.50 13.00
N LYS A 259 12.51 -1.77 14.09
CA LYS A 259 12.51 -2.31 15.45
C LYS A 259 11.17 -2.98 15.77
N TRP A 260 10.05 -2.32 15.46
CA TRP A 260 8.70 -2.85 15.70
C TRP A 260 8.49 -4.21 15.00
N ILE A 261 8.96 -4.36 13.75
CA ILE A 261 8.88 -5.62 13.00
C ILE A 261 9.74 -6.71 13.65
N ALA A 262 10.97 -6.36 14.04
CA ALA A 262 11.92 -7.28 14.65
C ALA A 262 11.40 -7.84 15.98
N GLU A 263 10.84 -6.99 16.83
CA GLU A 263 10.27 -7.39 18.13
C GLU A 263 9.09 -8.36 17.99
N ARG A 264 8.46 -8.41 16.82
CA ARG A 264 7.29 -9.28 16.55
C ARG A 264 7.63 -10.56 15.82
N GLU A 265 8.89 -10.77 15.50
CA GLU A 265 9.37 -11.99 14.84
C GLU A 265 8.54 -12.35 13.59
N ILE A 266 8.16 -11.31 12.80
CA ILE A 266 7.35 -11.48 11.60
C ILE A 266 8.16 -12.13 10.47
N PHE A 267 9.47 -11.94 10.51
CA PHE A 267 10.43 -12.55 9.61
C PHE A 267 11.34 -13.52 10.34
N GLU A 268 11.83 -14.52 9.61
CA GLU A 268 12.82 -15.45 10.15
C GLU A 268 14.09 -14.70 10.62
N PRO A 269 14.72 -15.13 11.71
CA PRO A 269 15.94 -14.51 12.21
C PRO A 269 17.01 -14.37 11.13
N GLY A 270 17.59 -13.17 11.01
CA GLY A 270 18.65 -12.88 10.04
C GLY A 270 18.18 -12.51 8.63
N THR A 271 16.86 -12.55 8.34
CA THR A 271 16.35 -12.21 7.00
C THR A 271 16.00 -10.74 6.82
N MET A 272 16.02 -9.92 7.86
CA MET A 272 15.60 -8.52 7.79
C MET A 272 16.68 -7.53 7.30
N GLY A 273 17.94 -7.96 7.15
CA GLY A 273 19.04 -7.04 6.86
C GLY A 273 19.49 -6.22 8.07
N ALA A 274 20.28 -5.17 7.83
CA ALA A 274 20.89 -4.38 8.90
C ALA A 274 20.00 -3.23 9.42
N GLY A 275 18.92 -2.87 8.72
CA GLY A 275 18.00 -1.81 9.12
C GLY A 275 18.64 -0.42 9.20
N ARG A 276 19.61 -0.12 8.33
CA ARG A 276 20.30 1.18 8.31
C ARG A 276 19.66 2.11 7.29
N PHE A 277 19.15 3.24 7.75
CA PHE A 277 18.45 4.22 6.92
C PHE A 277 19.29 4.68 5.73
N GLU A 278 20.57 5.02 5.93
CA GLU A 278 21.46 5.53 4.89
C GLU A 278 21.74 4.52 3.77
N GLU A 279 21.65 3.24 4.09
CA GLU A 279 21.88 2.17 3.14
C GLU A 279 20.59 1.76 2.41
N ALA A 280 19.46 1.85 3.10
CA ALA A 280 18.16 1.43 2.61
C ALA A 280 17.41 2.51 1.83
N CYS A 281 17.64 3.79 2.18
CA CYS A 281 16.88 4.91 1.65
C CYS A 281 17.66 5.76 0.65
N ILE A 282 16.93 6.46 -0.21
CA ILE A 282 17.46 7.46 -1.13
C ILE A 282 16.58 8.70 -1.09
N SER A 283 17.23 9.89 -1.08
CA SER A 283 16.56 11.15 -1.34
C SER A 283 16.87 11.62 -2.76
N LEU A 284 15.83 12.00 -3.49
CA LEU A 284 15.87 12.55 -4.84
C LEU A 284 15.74 14.06 -4.83
N ALA A 285 15.51 14.67 -3.65
CA ALA A 285 15.50 16.11 -3.49
C ALA A 285 16.85 16.65 -3.97
N GLN A 286 16.84 17.62 -4.87
CA GLN A 286 18.06 18.37 -5.19
C GLN A 286 18.54 18.98 -3.89
N ARG A 287 19.73 18.63 -3.42
CA ARG A 287 20.41 19.43 -2.40
C ARG A 287 20.48 20.82 -2.99
N SER A 288 19.75 21.75 -2.39
CA SER A 288 19.98 23.18 -2.64
C SER A 288 21.47 23.38 -2.36
N ASP A 289 22.23 23.64 -3.41
CA ASP A 289 23.66 23.94 -3.30
C ASP A 289 23.87 24.82 -2.09
N GLU A 290 24.77 24.39 -1.22
CA GLU A 290 25.32 25.21 -0.14
C GLU A 290 25.65 26.56 -0.76
N ARG A 291 24.87 27.57 -0.41
CA ARG A 291 25.22 28.94 -0.73
C ARG A 291 26.56 29.19 -0.05
N THR A 292 27.62 29.13 -0.80
CA THR A 292 28.89 29.66 -0.39
C THR A 292 28.63 31.09 0.06
N PRO A 293 28.85 31.45 1.33
CA PRO A 293 28.75 32.85 1.72
C PRO A 293 29.85 33.62 1.03
N ALA A 294 29.48 34.71 0.34
CA ALA A 294 30.40 35.66 -0.22
C ALA A 294 31.09 36.47 0.88
#